data_206b8dc353f5e0d379a314fe0657fada
#
_entry.id   206b8dc353f5e0d379a314fe0657fada
#
_cell.length_a   1.000
_cell.length_b   1.000
_cell.length_c   1.000
_cell.angle_alpha   90.00
_cell.angle_beta   90.00
_cell.angle_gamma   90.00
#
_symmetry.space_group_name_H-M   'P 1'
#
loop_
_entity.id
_entity.type
_entity.pdbx_description
1 polymer ?
#
loop_
_entity_poly.entity_id
_entity_poly.type
_entity_poly.pdbx_seq_one_letter_code
_entity_poly.pdbx_strand_id
1 'polypeptide(L)'
;NQWVWRNPFYGYVIRHAEYQTVTEGIDALLPKLRSLVDRGYSIALYPEGTRSVDCRISRFHRGAFYIAEQLHLGITPMFLYGTGRRLPKKKYSLHRSPIYLEVDETMTQAQLQAIGSPMEQAKWMRRHYVEKYNTLCDEFEKNS
;
A
#
# COMPACT_ATOMS: atom_id res chain seq x y z
N ASN A 1 -13.16 -5.42 6.08
CA ASN A 1 -13.87 -6.70 6.19
C ASN A 1 -14.12 -7.01 7.67
N GLN A 2 -15.34 -6.81 8.17
CA GLN A 2 -15.71 -7.03 9.58
C GLN A 2 -15.42 -8.47 10.07
N TRP A 3 -15.39 -9.45 9.17
CA TRP A 3 -15.05 -10.83 9.49
C TRP A 3 -13.67 -10.98 10.14
N VAL A 4 -12.69 -10.22 9.69
CA VAL A 4 -11.31 -10.29 10.22
C VAL A 4 -11.25 -9.83 11.67
N TRP A 5 -12.05 -8.83 12.05
CA TRP A 5 -12.17 -8.32 13.42
C TRP A 5 -12.88 -9.30 14.37
N ARG A 6 -13.76 -10.13 13.84
CA ARG A 6 -14.52 -11.14 14.61
C ARG A 6 -13.75 -12.45 14.78
N ASN A 7 -12.68 -12.66 14.02
CA ASN A 7 -11.85 -13.86 14.14
C ASN A 7 -10.95 -13.75 15.38
N PRO A 8 -10.97 -14.73 16.32
CA PRO A 8 -10.21 -14.64 17.58
C PRO A 8 -8.71 -14.55 17.38
N PHE A 9 -8.15 -15.21 16.35
CA PHE A 9 -6.73 -15.18 16.03
C PHE A 9 -6.31 -13.90 15.31
N TYR A 10 -7.00 -13.55 14.23
CA TYR A 10 -6.69 -12.35 13.46
C TYR A 10 -7.08 -11.06 14.18
N GLY A 11 -8.18 -11.07 14.91
CA GLY A 11 -8.66 -9.91 15.66
C GLY A 11 -7.69 -9.46 16.74
N TYR A 12 -6.99 -10.40 17.39
CA TYR A 12 -5.94 -10.08 18.34
C TYR A 12 -4.76 -9.36 17.69
N VAL A 13 -4.22 -9.93 16.60
CA VAL A 13 -3.10 -9.35 15.86
C VAL A 13 -3.43 -7.96 15.31
N ILE A 14 -4.61 -7.79 14.71
CA ILE A 14 -5.05 -6.52 14.12
C ILE A 14 -5.21 -5.41 15.16
N ARG A 15 -5.74 -5.74 16.36
CA ARG A 15 -5.87 -4.76 17.45
C ARG A 15 -4.51 -4.29 17.96
N HIS A 16 -3.53 -5.20 18.06
CA HIS A 16 -2.17 -4.85 18.50
C HIS A 16 -1.35 -4.14 17.41
N ALA A 17 -1.67 -4.35 16.14
CA ALA A 17 -1.04 -3.69 15.00
C ALA A 17 -1.64 -2.30 14.71
N GLU A 18 -2.51 -1.75 15.56
CA GLU A 18 -3.16 -0.44 15.38
C GLU A 18 -3.84 -0.29 13.99
N TYR A 19 -4.34 -1.42 13.45
CA TYR A 19 -4.94 -1.44 12.11
C TYR A 19 -6.20 -0.58 12.07
N GLN A 20 -6.24 0.40 11.16
CA GLN A 20 -7.37 1.32 11.04
C GLN A 20 -8.25 0.94 9.83
N THR A 21 -9.56 1.06 9.98
CA THR A 21 -10.52 0.81 8.90
C THR A 21 -11.09 2.13 8.37
N VAL A 22 -11.22 2.23 7.05
CA VAL A 22 -11.75 3.42 6.35
C VAL A 22 -13.29 3.32 6.18
N THR A 23 -14.00 2.78 7.16
CA THR A 23 -15.46 2.58 7.05
C THR A 23 -16.26 3.86 7.22
N GLU A 24 -15.73 4.83 7.98
CA GLU A 24 -16.39 6.11 8.29
C GLU A 24 -15.91 7.28 7.42
N GLY A 25 -15.11 6.98 6.39
CA GLY A 25 -14.48 7.99 5.55
C GLY A 25 -13.07 8.36 6.01
N ILE A 26 -12.32 8.99 5.11
CA ILE A 26 -10.91 9.36 5.39
C ILE A 26 -10.84 10.49 6.42
N ASP A 27 -11.75 11.45 6.37
CA ASP A 27 -11.71 12.62 7.24
C ASP A 27 -11.92 12.25 8.73
N ALA A 28 -12.77 11.26 9.01
CA ALA A 28 -12.95 10.73 10.35
C ALA A 28 -11.72 9.95 10.86
N LEU A 29 -10.89 9.46 9.94
CA LEU A 29 -9.67 8.72 10.26
C LEU A 29 -8.48 9.64 10.57
N LEU A 30 -8.42 10.83 10.00
CA LEU A 30 -7.29 11.75 10.10
C LEU A 30 -6.86 12.06 11.56
N PRO A 31 -7.76 12.37 12.51
CA PRO A 31 -7.36 12.63 13.89
C PRO A 31 -6.66 11.44 14.56
N LYS A 32 -7.13 10.22 14.28
CA LYS A 32 -6.53 8.98 14.79
C LYS A 32 -5.13 8.76 14.22
N LEU A 33 -4.98 8.96 12.89
CA LEU A 33 -3.70 8.85 12.22
C LEU A 33 -2.71 9.92 12.70
N ARG A 34 -3.17 11.16 12.93
CA ARG A 34 -2.34 12.22 13.51
C ARG A 34 -1.78 11.80 14.87
N SER A 35 -2.63 11.30 15.77
CA SER A 35 -2.20 10.81 17.08
C SER A 35 -1.16 9.70 17.01
N LEU A 36 -1.26 8.80 16.01
CA LEU A 36 -0.27 7.75 15.79
C LEU A 36 1.07 8.34 15.32
N VAL A 37 1.02 9.27 14.35
CA VAL A 37 2.22 9.96 13.83
C VAL A 37 2.92 10.75 14.93
N ASP A 38 2.19 11.46 15.77
CA ASP A 38 2.73 12.24 16.89
C ASP A 38 3.41 11.33 17.93
N ARG A 39 3.02 10.07 18.01
CA ARG A 39 3.66 9.02 18.82
C ARG A 39 4.85 8.34 18.13
N GLY A 40 5.23 8.78 16.93
CA GLY A 40 6.36 8.24 16.16
C GLY A 40 6.04 7.02 15.27
N TYR A 41 4.76 6.71 15.06
CA TYR A 41 4.38 5.62 14.14
C TYR A 41 4.45 6.05 12.68
N SER A 42 4.88 5.13 11.82
CA SER A 42 4.72 5.28 10.38
C SER A 42 3.41 4.63 9.92
N ILE A 43 2.79 5.19 8.89
CA ILE A 43 1.54 4.69 8.33
C ILE A 43 1.84 3.87 7.08
N ALA A 44 1.53 2.58 7.09
CA ALA A 44 1.63 1.73 5.91
C ALA A 44 0.27 1.68 5.18
N LEU A 45 0.28 1.99 3.89
CA LEU A 45 -0.92 2.02 3.05
C LEU A 45 -0.70 1.23 1.75
N TYR A 46 -1.75 0.53 1.32
CA TYR A 46 -1.80 -0.12 0.02
C TYR A 46 -2.70 0.70 -0.91
N PRO A 47 -2.14 1.50 -1.83
CA PRO A 47 -2.93 2.43 -2.64
C PRO A 47 -3.89 1.74 -3.61
N GLU A 48 -3.70 0.46 -3.90
CA GLU A 48 -4.63 -0.34 -4.70
C GLU A 48 -5.91 -0.72 -3.94
N GLY A 49 -5.92 -0.67 -2.60
CA GLY A 49 -7.05 -1.00 -1.74
C GLY A 49 -7.48 -2.48 -1.77
N THR A 50 -6.96 -3.28 -2.67
CA THR A 50 -7.25 -4.72 -2.79
C THR A 50 -6.10 -5.48 -3.45
N ARG A 51 -6.05 -6.79 -3.26
CA ARG A 51 -5.12 -7.65 -3.99
C ARG A 51 -5.57 -7.79 -5.45
N SER A 52 -4.65 -7.76 -6.41
CA SER A 52 -4.94 -8.05 -7.81
C SER A 52 -5.31 -9.52 -8.01
N VAL A 53 -6.00 -9.83 -9.11
CA VAL A 53 -6.35 -11.21 -9.49
C VAL A 53 -5.30 -11.79 -10.45
N ASP A 54 -4.73 -10.93 -11.28
CA ASP A 54 -3.82 -11.23 -12.38
C ASP A 54 -2.36 -10.85 -12.09
N CYS A 55 -2.05 -10.51 -10.83
CA CYS A 55 -0.73 -10.02 -10.40
C CYS A 55 -0.29 -8.73 -11.09
N ARG A 56 -1.18 -7.99 -11.73
CA ARG A 56 -0.89 -6.68 -12.31
C ARG A 56 -1.19 -5.56 -11.33
N ILE A 57 -0.49 -4.45 -11.47
CA ILE A 57 -0.72 -3.25 -10.66
C ILE A 57 -2.03 -2.58 -11.08
N SER A 58 -2.97 -2.54 -10.15
CA SER A 58 -4.29 -1.94 -10.33
C SER A 58 -4.24 -0.41 -10.26
N ARG A 59 -5.40 0.22 -10.27
CA ARG A 59 -5.52 1.66 -10.07
C ARG A 59 -5.12 2.03 -8.64
N PHE A 60 -4.36 3.11 -8.48
CA PHE A 60 -4.08 3.70 -7.18
C PHE A 60 -5.21 4.67 -6.79
N HIS A 61 -5.68 4.55 -5.55
CA HIS A 61 -6.66 5.45 -4.97
C HIS A 61 -5.97 6.68 -4.40
N ARG A 62 -6.58 7.85 -4.59
CA ARG A 62 -6.04 9.13 -4.08
C ARG A 62 -5.94 9.21 -2.56
N GLY A 63 -6.65 8.33 -1.83
CA GLY A 63 -6.76 8.40 -0.37
C GLY A 63 -5.43 8.36 0.37
N ALA A 64 -4.46 7.56 -0.09
CA ALA A 64 -3.13 7.49 0.50
C ALA A 64 -2.38 8.83 0.39
N PHE A 65 -2.47 9.47 -0.77
CA PHE A 65 -1.83 10.74 -1.07
C PHE A 65 -2.51 11.91 -0.35
N TYR A 66 -3.84 11.86 -0.26
CA TYR A 66 -4.62 12.82 0.51
C TYR A 66 -4.26 12.76 2.02
N ILE A 67 -4.13 11.57 2.60
CA ILE A 67 -3.69 11.40 3.98
C ILE A 67 -2.29 11.98 4.18
N ALA A 68 -1.35 11.69 3.28
CA ALA A 68 0.00 12.23 3.35
C ALA A 68 0.02 13.77 3.30
N GLU A 69 -0.79 14.37 2.43
CA GLU A 69 -0.95 15.83 2.33
C GLU A 69 -1.52 16.43 3.62
N GLN A 70 -2.63 15.89 4.14
CA GLN A 70 -3.30 16.39 5.34
C GLN A 70 -2.45 16.25 6.62
N LEU A 71 -1.59 15.26 6.66
CA LEU A 71 -0.70 15.02 7.79
C LEU A 71 0.70 15.60 7.59
N HIS A 72 0.98 16.25 6.45
CA HIS A 72 2.29 16.78 6.07
C HIS A 72 3.41 15.74 6.10
N LEU A 73 3.13 14.51 5.65
CA LEU A 73 4.07 13.40 5.64
C LEU A 73 4.70 13.20 4.26
N GLY A 74 5.97 12.81 4.24
CA GLY A 74 6.60 12.24 3.05
C GLY A 74 6.02 10.86 2.74
N ILE A 75 6.22 10.39 1.51
CA ILE A 75 5.85 9.05 1.08
C ILE A 75 7.12 8.28 0.71
N THR A 76 7.33 7.15 1.37
CA THR A 76 8.37 6.18 1.01
C THR A 76 7.72 5.05 0.21
N PRO A 77 7.92 5.01 -1.12
CA PRO A 77 7.36 3.94 -1.94
C PRO A 77 8.04 2.61 -1.61
N MET A 78 7.22 1.58 -1.38
CA MET A 78 7.71 0.22 -1.15
C MET A 78 7.10 -0.69 -2.21
N PHE A 79 7.96 -1.43 -2.92
CA PHE A 79 7.59 -2.25 -4.03
C PHE A 79 7.66 -3.72 -3.67
N LEU A 80 6.54 -4.44 -3.81
CA LEU A 80 6.41 -5.85 -3.47
C LEU A 80 6.09 -6.67 -4.73
N TYR A 81 7.00 -7.58 -5.10
CA TYR A 81 6.81 -8.52 -6.21
C TYR A 81 6.71 -9.96 -5.72
N GLY A 82 5.95 -10.80 -6.41
CA GLY A 82 5.86 -12.25 -6.15
C GLY A 82 4.78 -12.67 -5.15
N THR A 83 4.19 -11.75 -4.40
CA THR A 83 3.17 -12.05 -3.39
C THR A 83 1.91 -12.69 -3.98
N GLY A 84 1.49 -12.25 -5.16
CA GLY A 84 0.32 -12.78 -5.86
C GLY A 84 0.50 -14.23 -6.34
N ARG A 85 1.72 -14.62 -6.70
CA ARG A 85 2.07 -16.01 -7.05
C ARG A 85 2.09 -16.90 -5.80
N ARG A 86 2.56 -16.36 -4.65
CA ARG A 86 2.65 -17.09 -3.39
C ARG A 86 1.28 -17.35 -2.76
N LEU A 87 0.39 -16.37 -2.76
CA LEU A 87 -0.97 -16.46 -2.23
C LEU A 87 -1.97 -15.83 -3.21
N PRO A 88 -2.36 -16.56 -4.27
CA PRO A 88 -3.31 -16.05 -5.25
C PRO A 88 -4.64 -15.65 -4.61
N LYS A 89 -5.27 -14.59 -5.13
CA LYS A 89 -6.60 -14.17 -4.68
C LYS A 89 -7.60 -15.30 -4.92
N LYS A 90 -8.46 -15.57 -3.96
CA LYS A 90 -9.46 -16.66 -3.95
C LYS A 90 -8.89 -18.09 -3.78
N LYS A 91 -7.60 -18.28 -3.59
CA LYS A 91 -7.01 -19.55 -3.23
C LYS A 91 -6.46 -19.50 -1.81
N TYR A 92 -6.59 -20.61 -1.07
CA TYR A 92 -6.11 -20.73 0.31
C TYR A 92 -4.80 -21.53 0.40
N SER A 93 -4.26 -21.96 -0.74
CA SER A 93 -2.99 -22.70 -0.80
C SER A 93 -1.82 -21.73 -0.94
N LEU A 94 -0.82 -21.88 -0.09
CA LEU A 94 0.47 -21.19 -0.19
C LEU A 94 1.35 -21.95 -1.19
N HIS A 95 1.86 -21.22 -2.20
CA HIS A 95 2.82 -21.74 -3.16
C HIS A 95 4.23 -21.25 -2.82
N ARG A 96 5.23 -22.07 -3.09
CA ARG A 96 6.63 -21.66 -2.94
C ARG A 96 6.99 -20.72 -4.09
N SER A 97 7.21 -19.44 -3.78
CA SER A 97 7.58 -18.41 -4.74
C SER A 97 8.48 -17.39 -4.05
N PRO A 98 9.52 -16.89 -4.69
CA PRO A 98 10.31 -15.78 -4.14
C PRO A 98 9.44 -14.52 -3.99
N ILE A 99 9.75 -13.72 -2.98
CA ILE A 99 9.15 -12.41 -2.75
C ILE A 99 10.30 -11.41 -2.74
N TYR A 100 10.14 -10.34 -3.49
CA TYR A 100 11.07 -9.23 -3.53
C TYR A 100 10.41 -8.01 -2.92
N LEU A 101 11.18 -7.32 -2.10
CA LEU A 101 10.82 -6.03 -1.54
C LEU A 101 11.92 -5.04 -1.92
N GLU A 102 11.54 -3.98 -2.58
CA GLU A 102 12.39 -2.84 -2.85
C GLU A 102 11.78 -1.60 -2.19
N VAL A 103 12.62 -0.75 -1.64
CA VAL A 103 12.24 0.50 -0.99
C VAL A 103 12.88 1.63 -1.75
N ASP A 104 12.08 2.51 -2.31
CA ASP A 104 12.54 3.70 -3.02
C ASP A 104 12.85 4.85 -2.06
N GLU A 105 13.48 5.90 -2.57
CA GLU A 105 13.73 7.12 -1.80
C GLU A 105 12.42 7.78 -1.36
N THR A 106 12.46 8.34 -0.17
CA THR A 106 11.31 9.07 0.39
C THR A 106 11.06 10.36 -0.39
N MET A 107 9.88 10.48 -0.94
CA MET A 107 9.39 11.72 -1.55
C MET A 107 8.93 12.68 -0.46
N THR A 108 9.50 13.87 -0.44
CA THR A 108 9.08 14.94 0.47
C THR A 108 7.73 15.54 0.06
N GLN A 109 7.06 16.25 0.97
CA GLN A 109 5.83 16.97 0.65
C GLN A 109 6.01 17.98 -0.49
N ALA A 110 7.15 18.68 -0.54
CA ALA A 110 7.44 19.62 -1.62
C ALA A 110 7.52 18.93 -3.00
N GLN A 111 8.15 17.75 -3.07
CA GLN A 111 8.20 16.95 -4.30
C GLN A 111 6.82 16.42 -4.71
N LEU A 112 6.01 15.98 -3.74
CA LEU A 112 4.64 15.53 -4.01
C LEU A 112 3.76 16.67 -4.52
N GLN A 113 3.83 17.85 -3.90
CA GLN A 113 3.11 19.05 -4.33
C GLN A 113 3.53 19.52 -5.72
N ALA A 114 4.79 19.38 -6.09
CA ALA A 114 5.29 19.69 -7.44
C ALA A 114 4.66 18.81 -8.53
N ILE A 115 4.20 17.59 -8.20
CA ILE A 115 3.47 16.73 -9.14
C ILE A 115 2.03 17.22 -9.33
N GLY A 116 1.43 17.83 -8.30
CA GLY A 116 0.07 18.36 -8.32
C GLY A 116 -0.82 17.77 -7.22
N SER A 117 -2.11 17.67 -7.53
CA SER A 117 -3.14 17.17 -6.59
C SER A 117 -2.93 15.70 -6.19
N PRO A 118 -3.52 15.22 -5.06
CA PRO A 118 -3.46 13.82 -4.66
C PRO A 118 -3.90 12.82 -5.75
N MET A 119 -4.77 13.24 -6.66
CA MET A 119 -5.18 12.43 -7.81
C MET A 119 -4.06 12.31 -8.85
N GLU A 120 -3.36 13.40 -9.13
CA GLU A 120 -2.23 13.44 -10.06
C GLU A 120 -1.04 12.67 -9.49
N GLN A 121 -0.76 12.82 -8.21
CA GLN A 121 0.25 12.05 -7.48
C GLN A 121 -0.02 10.54 -7.57
N ALA A 122 -1.27 10.11 -7.38
CA ALA A 122 -1.67 8.72 -7.51
C ALA A 122 -1.45 8.17 -8.94
N LYS A 123 -1.77 8.96 -9.96
CA LYS A 123 -1.56 8.59 -11.36
C LYS A 123 -0.07 8.52 -11.71
N TRP A 124 0.71 9.48 -11.23
CA TRP A 124 2.15 9.55 -11.45
C TRP A 124 2.85 8.35 -10.80
N MET A 125 2.58 8.12 -9.52
CA MET A 125 3.16 7.00 -8.75
C MET A 125 2.80 5.66 -9.39
N ARG A 126 1.53 5.48 -9.82
CA ARG A 126 1.13 4.25 -10.50
C ARG A 126 1.92 4.00 -11.78
N ARG A 127 2.17 5.03 -12.60
CA ARG A 127 2.99 4.88 -13.83
C ARG A 127 4.40 4.40 -13.48
N HIS A 128 5.05 5.05 -12.52
CA HIS A 128 6.36 4.65 -12.03
C HIS A 128 6.40 3.19 -11.56
N TYR A 129 5.37 2.76 -10.82
CA TYR A 129 5.27 1.38 -10.35
C TYR A 129 5.02 0.37 -11.47
N VAL A 130 4.23 0.71 -12.48
CA VAL A 130 3.97 -0.17 -13.62
C VAL A 130 5.24 -0.38 -14.45
N GLU A 131 6.01 0.67 -14.69
CA GLU A 131 7.29 0.59 -15.40
C GLU A 131 8.27 -0.32 -14.67
N LYS A 132 8.45 -0.07 -13.38
CA LYS A 132 9.33 -0.87 -12.52
C LYS A 132 8.87 -2.34 -12.42
N TYR A 133 7.57 -2.59 -12.30
CA TYR A 133 7.00 -3.93 -12.26
C TYR A 133 7.28 -4.70 -13.54
N ASN A 134 7.15 -4.09 -14.69
CA ASN A 134 7.42 -4.73 -15.98
C ASN A 134 8.90 -5.12 -16.08
N THR A 135 9.82 -4.26 -15.65
CA THR A 135 11.26 -4.57 -15.63
C THR A 135 11.55 -5.78 -14.74
N LEU A 136 10.97 -5.82 -13.54
CA LEU A 136 11.14 -6.96 -12.63
C LEU A 136 10.51 -8.26 -13.19
N CYS A 137 9.35 -8.18 -13.83
CA CYS A 137 8.75 -9.34 -14.49
C CYS A 137 9.71 -9.95 -15.53
N ASP A 138 10.29 -9.10 -16.38
CA ASP A 138 11.21 -9.52 -17.43
C ASP A 138 12.50 -10.16 -16.86
N GLU A 139 13.03 -9.60 -15.79
CA GLU A 139 14.20 -10.14 -15.08
C GLU A 139 13.93 -11.50 -14.44
N PHE A 140 12.74 -11.66 -13.84
CA PHE A 140 12.36 -12.90 -13.15
C PHE A 140 11.94 -14.02 -14.09
N GLU A 141 11.30 -13.71 -15.21
CA GLU A 141 10.93 -14.71 -16.20
C GLU A 141 12.14 -15.25 -16.95
N LYS A 142 13.20 -14.47 -17.10
CA LYS A 142 14.47 -14.92 -17.68
C LYS A 142 15.30 -15.84 -16.77
N ASN A 143 15.06 -15.76 -15.45
CA ASN A 143 15.81 -16.52 -14.43
C ASN A 143 15.02 -17.69 -13.82
N SER A 144 13.83 -18.02 -14.34
CA SER A 144 12.97 -19.13 -13.92
C SER A 144 12.91 -20.23 -14.95
#